data_60c1cf336b77dd9cd2f90989a33b4053
#
_entry.id   60c1cf336b77dd9cd2f90989a33b4053
#
_cell.length_a   1.000
_cell.length_b   1.000
_cell.length_c   1.000
_cell.angle_alpha   90.00
_cell.angle_beta   90.00
_cell.angle_gamma   90.00
#
_symmetry.space_group_name_H-M   'P 1'
#
loop_
_entity.id
_entity.type
_entity.pdbx_description
1 polymer ?
#
loop_
_entity_poly.entity_id
_entity_poly.type
_entity_poly.pdbx_seq_one_letter_code
_entity_poly.pdbx_strand_id
1 'polypeptide(L)'
;DKGVLATLTVCNVPTSTIVRESDLALMLEAGPEIGVASTKAFTAQLTDLLLLAVLLGRRGGMLEATEREIVDALHDLPASMQAVLALEERIELIAEDFIDKHHALFLGRGEVYPIALEGALKLKEISYIHAEGYPAGELKHGPLALVDSEMPVVAVAPNDDLLEKLQSNLHEVRARGGQLYVFADEAVRFKAEDDVTVIPVPPVSPWVAPMVHTVPL
;
A
#
# COMPACT_ATOMS: atom_id res chain seq x y z
N ASP A 1 -32.27 -17.87 0.95
CA ASP A 1 -32.67 -16.46 0.96
C ASP A 1 -32.31 -15.86 2.31
N LYS A 2 -31.14 -15.16 2.40
CA LYS A 2 -30.62 -14.63 3.68
C LYS A 2 -30.89 -13.12 3.83
N GLY A 3 -31.89 -12.59 3.15
CA GLY A 3 -32.24 -11.17 3.20
C GLY A 3 -31.28 -10.26 2.42
N VAL A 4 -30.47 -10.82 1.51
CA VAL A 4 -29.66 -10.05 0.56
C VAL A 4 -30.60 -9.41 -0.45
N LEU A 5 -30.54 -8.08 -0.59
CA LEU A 5 -31.41 -7.32 -1.49
C LEU A 5 -30.84 -7.25 -2.90
N ALA A 6 -29.52 -7.11 -3.02
CA ALA A 6 -28.81 -7.04 -4.28
C ALA A 6 -27.32 -7.40 -4.08
N THR A 7 -26.67 -7.81 -5.15
CA THR A 7 -25.22 -8.07 -5.21
C THR A 7 -24.56 -6.99 -6.04
N LEU A 8 -23.41 -6.51 -5.58
CA LEU A 8 -22.55 -5.59 -6.29
C LEU A 8 -21.17 -6.24 -6.50
N THR A 9 -20.66 -6.20 -7.71
CA THR A 9 -19.26 -6.60 -7.99
C THR A 9 -18.42 -5.42 -8.43
N VAL A 10 -17.11 -5.47 -8.09
CA VAL A 10 -16.08 -4.59 -8.62
C VAL A 10 -15.16 -5.48 -9.45
N CYS A 11 -15.07 -5.26 -10.77
CA CYS A 11 -14.42 -6.19 -11.67
C CYS A 11 -13.81 -5.48 -12.89
N ASN A 12 -12.69 -6.02 -13.39
CA ASN A 12 -12.01 -5.48 -14.58
C ASN A 12 -12.42 -6.16 -15.90
N VAL A 13 -13.06 -7.34 -15.83
CA VAL A 13 -13.40 -8.13 -17.03
C VAL A 13 -14.91 -8.16 -17.23
N PRO A 14 -15.44 -7.40 -18.23
CA PRO A 14 -16.90 -7.26 -18.43
C PRO A 14 -17.63 -8.57 -18.72
N THR A 15 -16.94 -9.53 -19.29
CA THR A 15 -17.50 -10.83 -19.70
C THR A 15 -17.36 -11.91 -18.63
N SER A 16 -16.84 -11.58 -17.44
CA SER A 16 -16.64 -12.54 -16.37
C SER A 16 -17.97 -13.08 -15.81
N THR A 17 -17.93 -14.27 -15.24
CA THR A 17 -19.11 -14.87 -14.60
C THR A 17 -19.63 -14.03 -13.44
N ILE A 18 -18.74 -13.45 -12.64
CA ILE A 18 -19.14 -12.62 -11.51
C ILE A 18 -19.93 -11.38 -11.94
N VAL A 19 -19.55 -10.74 -13.05
CA VAL A 19 -20.30 -9.61 -13.61
C VAL A 19 -21.71 -10.04 -14.07
N ARG A 20 -21.78 -11.18 -14.77
CA ARG A 20 -23.09 -11.69 -15.27
C ARG A 20 -24.06 -12.14 -14.16
N GLU A 21 -23.52 -12.56 -13.02
CA GLU A 21 -24.31 -13.08 -11.89
C GLU A 21 -24.59 -12.03 -10.82
N SER A 22 -24.04 -10.82 -10.96
CA SER A 22 -24.28 -9.71 -10.04
C SER A 22 -25.38 -8.78 -10.54
N ASP A 23 -26.17 -8.23 -9.63
CA ASP A 23 -27.21 -7.25 -9.95
C ASP A 23 -26.65 -5.90 -10.41
N LEU A 24 -25.48 -5.53 -9.87
CA LEU A 24 -24.75 -4.31 -10.19
C LEU A 24 -23.26 -4.62 -10.40
N ALA A 25 -22.61 -3.87 -11.29
CA ALA A 25 -21.17 -3.97 -11.53
C ALA A 25 -20.53 -2.58 -11.61
N LEU A 26 -19.45 -2.39 -10.85
CA LEU A 26 -18.48 -1.31 -11.06
C LEU A 26 -17.33 -1.87 -11.89
N MET A 27 -17.08 -1.25 -13.04
CA MET A 27 -16.05 -1.71 -13.97
C MET A 27 -14.81 -0.86 -13.78
N LEU A 28 -13.67 -1.50 -13.46
CA LEU A 28 -12.40 -0.83 -13.17
C LEU A 28 -11.82 -0.09 -14.36
N GLU A 29 -12.12 -0.53 -15.58
CA GLU A 29 -11.57 0.00 -16.84
C GLU A 29 -10.02 0.11 -16.86
N ALA A 30 -9.35 -0.70 -16.03
CA ALA A 30 -7.89 -0.71 -15.94
C ALA A 30 -7.21 -1.33 -17.18
N GLY A 31 -7.99 -1.87 -18.12
CA GLY A 31 -7.47 -2.61 -19.26
C GLY A 31 -6.87 -3.98 -18.85
N PRO A 32 -6.30 -4.74 -19.80
CA PRO A 32 -5.75 -6.06 -19.50
C PRO A 32 -4.49 -5.93 -18.63
N GLU A 33 -4.38 -6.78 -17.61
CA GLU A 33 -3.14 -7.03 -16.89
C GLU A 33 -2.36 -8.11 -17.62
N ILE A 34 -1.09 -7.85 -17.93
CA ILE A 34 -0.25 -8.74 -18.74
C ILE A 34 0.70 -9.52 -17.83
N GLY A 35 1.17 -8.90 -16.76
CA GLY A 35 2.02 -9.54 -15.75
C GLY A 35 1.25 -10.52 -14.86
N VAL A 36 1.97 -11.39 -14.15
CA VAL A 36 1.39 -12.31 -13.17
C VAL A 36 0.85 -11.54 -11.98
N ALA A 37 1.63 -10.58 -11.48
CA ALA A 37 1.24 -9.74 -10.35
C ALA A 37 0.20 -8.70 -10.77
N SER A 38 -0.92 -8.62 -10.04
CA SER A 38 -1.90 -7.54 -10.21
C SER A 38 -1.31 -6.22 -9.68
N THR A 39 -1.36 -5.17 -10.47
CA THR A 39 -0.82 -3.84 -10.14
C THR A 39 -1.86 -2.75 -10.33
N LYS A 40 -2.06 -2.28 -11.56
CA LYS A 40 -3.03 -1.22 -11.88
C LYS A 40 -4.48 -1.58 -11.53
N ALA A 41 -4.87 -2.86 -11.61
CA ALA A 41 -6.22 -3.27 -11.21
C ALA A 41 -6.41 -3.13 -9.70
N PHE A 42 -5.40 -3.39 -8.88
CA PHE A 42 -5.46 -3.17 -7.44
C PHE A 42 -5.70 -1.69 -7.09
N THR A 43 -4.91 -0.77 -7.67
CA THR A 43 -5.09 0.66 -7.42
C THR A 43 -6.42 1.19 -7.95
N ALA A 44 -6.90 0.68 -9.10
CA ALA A 44 -8.23 0.98 -9.61
C ALA A 44 -9.34 0.46 -8.68
N GLN A 45 -9.19 -0.74 -8.10
CA GLN A 45 -10.14 -1.26 -7.10
C GLN A 45 -10.22 -0.35 -5.87
N LEU A 46 -9.09 0.12 -5.34
CA LEU A 46 -9.08 1.06 -4.22
C LEU A 46 -9.79 2.37 -4.58
N THR A 47 -9.59 2.86 -5.80
CA THR A 47 -10.26 4.07 -6.31
C THR A 47 -11.78 3.88 -6.38
N ASP A 48 -12.24 2.79 -6.97
CA ASP A 48 -13.68 2.48 -7.08
C ASP A 48 -14.33 2.27 -5.69
N LEU A 49 -13.62 1.62 -4.77
CA LEU A 49 -14.09 1.45 -3.40
C LEU A 49 -14.19 2.79 -2.67
N LEU A 50 -13.26 3.71 -2.89
CA LEU A 50 -13.34 5.06 -2.32
C LEU A 50 -14.51 5.84 -2.91
N LEU A 51 -14.73 5.77 -4.23
CA LEU A 51 -15.89 6.37 -4.89
C LEU A 51 -17.21 5.80 -4.35
N LEU A 52 -17.26 4.49 -4.14
CA LEU A 52 -18.42 3.83 -3.53
C LEU A 52 -18.62 4.30 -2.08
N ALA A 53 -17.54 4.44 -1.30
CA ALA A 53 -17.62 4.96 0.06
C ALA A 53 -18.17 6.40 0.11
N VAL A 54 -17.76 7.27 -0.82
CA VAL A 54 -18.29 8.63 -0.97
C VAL A 54 -19.79 8.58 -1.31
N LEU A 55 -20.17 7.76 -2.29
CA LEU A 55 -21.57 7.62 -2.71
C LEU A 55 -22.49 7.17 -1.56
N LEU A 56 -22.05 6.18 -0.79
CA LEU A 56 -22.77 5.69 0.38
C LEU A 56 -22.75 6.71 1.53
N GLY A 57 -21.60 7.37 1.73
CA GLY A 57 -21.41 8.41 2.75
C GLY A 57 -22.34 9.61 2.54
N ARG A 58 -22.55 10.06 1.31
CA ARG A 58 -23.53 11.11 0.97
C ARG A 58 -24.93 10.76 1.44
N ARG A 59 -25.34 9.51 1.29
CA ARG A 59 -26.64 9.02 1.78
C ARG A 59 -26.67 8.85 3.30
N GLY A 60 -25.53 8.59 3.90
CA GLY A 60 -25.32 8.44 5.35
C GLY A 60 -25.09 9.75 6.10
N GLY A 61 -25.10 10.91 5.42
CA GLY A 61 -24.89 12.21 6.06
C GLY A 61 -23.43 12.67 6.12
N MET A 62 -22.57 12.21 5.20
CA MET A 62 -21.22 12.74 5.03
C MET A 62 -21.27 14.28 4.88
N LEU A 63 -20.35 14.95 5.55
CA LEU A 63 -20.20 16.40 5.42
C LEU A 63 -19.72 16.77 4.01
N GLU A 64 -20.29 17.82 3.46
CA GLU A 64 -19.90 18.33 2.13
C GLU A 64 -18.41 18.69 2.07
N ALA A 65 -17.82 19.17 3.17
CA ALA A 65 -16.40 19.48 3.26
C ALA A 65 -15.55 18.19 3.07
N THR A 66 -15.90 17.11 3.75
CA THR A 66 -15.20 15.81 3.62
C THR A 66 -15.34 15.24 2.21
N GLU A 67 -16.55 15.31 1.62
CA GLU A 67 -16.76 14.89 0.23
C GLU A 67 -15.84 15.66 -0.72
N ARG A 68 -15.77 16.98 -0.56
CA ARG A 68 -14.92 17.85 -1.39
C ARG A 68 -13.44 17.49 -1.25
N GLU A 69 -12.96 17.30 -0.02
CA GLU A 69 -11.58 16.86 0.24
C GLU A 69 -11.23 15.54 -0.48
N ILE A 70 -12.14 14.57 -0.45
CA ILE A 70 -11.92 13.27 -1.12
C ILE A 70 -11.92 13.46 -2.65
N VAL A 71 -12.86 14.25 -3.19
CA VAL A 71 -12.96 14.49 -4.63
C VAL A 71 -11.72 15.24 -5.14
N ASP A 72 -11.26 16.26 -4.43
CA ASP A 72 -10.05 16.99 -4.77
C ASP A 72 -8.83 16.06 -4.74
N ALA A 73 -8.70 15.20 -3.71
CA ALA A 73 -7.64 14.22 -3.62
C ALA A 73 -7.66 13.19 -4.78
N LEU A 74 -8.84 12.76 -5.22
CA LEU A 74 -8.98 11.87 -6.38
C LEU A 74 -8.62 12.57 -7.69
N HIS A 75 -8.88 13.87 -7.84
CA HIS A 75 -8.45 14.65 -9.00
C HIS A 75 -6.92 14.78 -9.07
N ASP A 76 -6.26 14.89 -7.92
CA ASP A 76 -4.80 15.02 -7.82
C ASP A 76 -4.07 13.65 -7.90
N LEU A 77 -4.80 12.54 -7.70
CA LEU A 77 -4.22 11.19 -7.65
C LEU A 77 -3.39 10.82 -8.89
N PRO A 78 -3.81 11.10 -10.15
CA PRO A 78 -2.99 10.75 -11.32
C PRO A 78 -1.63 11.45 -11.32
N ALA A 79 -1.57 12.72 -10.89
CA ALA A 79 -0.31 13.47 -10.80
C ALA A 79 0.60 12.91 -9.69
N SER A 80 0.02 12.52 -8.55
CA SER A 80 0.74 11.89 -7.45
C SER A 80 1.32 10.52 -7.86
N MET A 81 0.54 9.71 -8.57
CA MET A 81 1.02 8.43 -9.11
C MET A 81 2.16 8.63 -10.13
N GLN A 82 2.05 9.62 -11.02
CA GLN A 82 3.11 9.93 -11.98
C GLN A 82 4.41 10.33 -11.27
N ALA A 83 4.31 11.08 -10.17
CA ALA A 83 5.48 11.48 -9.38
C ALA A 83 6.15 10.28 -8.69
N VAL A 84 5.37 9.31 -8.21
CA VAL A 84 5.92 8.08 -7.61
C VAL A 84 6.56 7.17 -8.65
N LEU A 85 5.98 7.07 -9.85
CA LEU A 85 6.59 6.30 -10.95
C LEU A 85 7.97 6.85 -11.35
N ALA A 86 8.24 8.14 -11.12
CA ALA A 86 9.57 8.72 -11.34
C ALA A 86 10.65 8.22 -10.36
N LEU A 87 10.30 7.45 -9.33
CA LEU A 87 11.23 6.80 -8.40
C LEU A 87 11.82 5.49 -8.96
N GLU A 88 11.44 5.06 -10.17
CA GLU A 88 11.81 3.77 -10.77
C GLU A 88 13.32 3.49 -10.67
N GLU A 89 14.18 4.39 -11.16
CA GLU A 89 15.63 4.21 -11.12
C GLU A 89 16.18 4.01 -9.70
N ARG A 90 15.60 4.68 -8.72
CA ARG A 90 15.99 4.56 -7.32
C ARG A 90 15.56 3.22 -6.72
N ILE A 91 14.37 2.77 -7.08
CA ILE A 91 13.83 1.48 -6.61
C ILE A 91 14.62 0.33 -7.25
N GLU A 92 15.00 0.45 -8.51
CA GLU A 92 15.87 -0.52 -9.20
C GLU A 92 17.19 -0.72 -8.45
N LEU A 93 17.85 0.37 -8.02
CA LEU A 93 19.08 0.27 -7.21
C LEU A 93 18.86 -0.43 -5.87
N ILE A 94 17.72 -0.17 -5.21
CA ILE A 94 17.36 -0.82 -3.94
C ILE A 94 17.05 -2.31 -4.15
N ALA A 95 16.44 -2.66 -5.28
CA ALA A 95 16.10 -4.05 -5.60
C ALA A 95 17.35 -4.94 -5.69
N GLU A 96 18.52 -4.38 -6.02
CA GLU A 96 19.80 -5.13 -6.01
C GLU A 96 20.14 -5.68 -4.63
N ASP A 97 19.75 -5.00 -3.54
CA ASP A 97 20.00 -5.45 -2.16
C ASP A 97 19.18 -6.70 -1.81
N PHE A 98 18.16 -7.04 -2.61
CA PHE A 98 17.27 -8.18 -2.38
C PHE A 98 17.67 -9.44 -3.18
N ILE A 99 18.60 -9.36 -4.13
CA ILE A 99 18.94 -10.46 -5.06
C ILE A 99 19.29 -11.77 -4.32
N ASP A 100 20.08 -11.67 -3.26
CA ASP A 100 20.55 -12.84 -2.49
C ASP A 100 19.74 -13.07 -1.19
N LYS A 101 18.61 -12.37 -1.03
CA LYS A 101 17.79 -12.51 0.16
C LYS A 101 16.73 -13.62 0.00
N HIS A 102 16.47 -14.33 1.08
CA HIS A 102 15.48 -15.41 1.11
C HIS A 102 14.19 -15.01 1.84
N HIS A 103 14.28 -14.00 2.69
CA HIS A 103 13.18 -13.53 3.53
C HIS A 103 13.14 -12.00 3.52
N ALA A 104 11.94 -11.45 3.65
CA ALA A 104 11.73 -10.01 3.84
C ALA A 104 10.49 -9.76 4.72
N LEU A 105 10.53 -8.72 5.53
CA LEU A 105 9.36 -8.26 6.27
C LEU A 105 8.86 -6.94 5.68
N PHE A 106 7.54 -6.81 5.60
CA PHE A 106 6.85 -5.58 5.23
C PHE A 106 6.04 -5.07 6.40
N LEU A 107 6.26 -3.82 6.78
CA LEU A 107 5.65 -3.20 7.94
C LEU A 107 4.75 -2.05 7.54
N GLY A 108 3.52 -2.09 8.03
CA GLY A 108 2.58 -0.99 7.96
C GLY A 108 1.89 -0.81 9.31
N ARG A 109 1.32 0.38 9.54
CA ARG A 109 0.54 0.65 10.75
C ARG A 109 -0.79 1.29 10.37
N GLY A 110 -1.89 0.91 11.06
CA GLY A 110 -3.21 1.44 10.73
C GLY A 110 -3.63 1.11 9.30
N GLU A 111 -4.03 2.13 8.56
CA GLU A 111 -4.60 2.01 7.21
C GLU A 111 -3.60 1.54 6.15
N VAL A 112 -2.28 1.71 6.39
CA VAL A 112 -1.25 1.26 5.46
C VAL A 112 -0.72 -0.14 5.76
N TYR A 113 -1.23 -0.83 6.78
CA TYR A 113 -0.91 -2.24 6.98
C TYR A 113 -1.36 -3.13 5.80
N PRO A 114 -2.58 -3.00 5.26
CA PRO A 114 -2.95 -3.72 4.04
C PRO A 114 -2.04 -3.43 2.85
N ILE A 115 -1.45 -2.25 2.76
CA ILE A 115 -0.49 -1.89 1.72
C ILE A 115 0.84 -2.64 1.91
N ALA A 116 1.31 -2.78 3.14
CA ALA A 116 2.46 -3.63 3.44
C ALA A 116 2.21 -5.11 3.06
N LEU A 117 0.99 -5.62 3.27
CA LEU A 117 0.60 -6.97 2.81
C LEU A 117 0.66 -7.09 1.28
N GLU A 118 0.20 -6.07 0.56
CA GLU A 118 0.24 -6.04 -0.90
C GLU A 118 1.68 -5.99 -1.42
N GLY A 119 2.56 -5.18 -0.83
CA GLY A 119 3.98 -5.16 -1.16
C GLY A 119 4.65 -6.51 -0.94
N ALA A 120 4.40 -7.15 0.21
CA ALA A 120 4.88 -8.50 0.49
C ALA A 120 4.37 -9.54 -0.52
N LEU A 121 3.11 -9.42 -0.96
CA LEU A 121 2.53 -10.27 -1.99
C LEU A 121 3.24 -10.08 -3.33
N LYS A 122 3.46 -8.84 -3.76
CA LYS A 122 4.16 -8.53 -5.02
C LYS A 122 5.58 -9.09 -5.02
N LEU A 123 6.32 -8.89 -3.94
CA LEU A 123 7.67 -9.45 -3.85
C LEU A 123 7.67 -10.97 -3.96
N LYS A 124 6.76 -11.67 -3.28
CA LYS A 124 6.63 -13.14 -3.39
C LYS A 124 6.32 -13.61 -4.80
N GLU A 125 5.36 -12.97 -5.46
CA GLU A 125 4.89 -13.38 -6.79
C GLU A 125 5.97 -13.25 -7.86
N ILE A 126 6.84 -12.25 -7.73
CA ILE A 126 7.81 -11.89 -8.77
C ILE A 126 9.19 -12.53 -8.50
N SER A 127 9.65 -12.50 -7.24
CA SER A 127 11.02 -12.89 -6.88
C SER A 127 11.15 -14.27 -6.23
N TYR A 128 10.04 -14.84 -5.74
CA TYR A 128 9.99 -16.04 -4.91
C TYR A 128 10.65 -15.89 -3.53
N ILE A 129 11.03 -14.67 -3.13
CA ILE A 129 11.46 -14.37 -1.77
C ILE A 129 10.28 -14.58 -0.81
N HIS A 130 10.51 -15.25 0.31
CA HIS A 130 9.48 -15.40 1.34
C HIS A 130 9.26 -14.06 2.05
N ALA A 131 8.27 -13.31 1.64
CA ALA A 131 7.94 -12.00 2.19
C ALA A 131 6.62 -12.04 2.98
N GLU A 132 6.60 -11.44 4.15
CA GLU A 132 5.42 -11.35 5.00
C GLU A 132 5.16 -9.93 5.46
N GLY A 133 3.87 -9.52 5.46
CA GLY A 133 3.42 -8.24 5.98
C GLY A 133 2.92 -8.36 7.42
N TYR A 134 3.39 -7.48 8.30
CA TYR A 134 2.95 -7.42 9.70
C TYR A 134 2.50 -6.02 10.11
N PRO A 135 1.51 -5.91 11.00
CA PRO A 135 1.26 -4.66 11.67
C PRO A 135 2.49 -4.31 12.52
N ALA A 136 3.09 -3.14 12.31
CA ALA A 136 4.31 -2.76 13.01
C ALA A 136 4.19 -2.83 14.55
N GLY A 137 2.99 -2.57 15.09
CA GLY A 137 2.71 -2.68 16.51
C GLY A 137 2.78 -4.11 17.07
N GLU A 138 2.67 -5.13 16.21
CA GLU A 138 2.69 -6.54 16.58
C GLU A 138 4.09 -7.19 16.49
N LEU A 139 5.11 -6.44 16.08
CA LEU A 139 6.48 -6.96 15.92
C LEU A 139 7.00 -7.71 17.15
N LYS A 140 6.70 -7.21 18.36
CA LYS A 140 7.16 -7.81 19.63
C LYS A 140 6.52 -9.15 19.94
N HIS A 141 5.44 -9.49 19.28
CA HIS A 141 4.69 -10.74 19.50
C HIS A 141 5.17 -11.92 18.64
N GLY A 142 6.39 -11.84 18.14
CA GLY A 142 7.04 -12.94 17.39
C GLY A 142 7.94 -12.46 16.25
N PRO A 143 7.45 -11.68 15.27
CA PRO A 143 8.20 -11.36 14.06
C PRO A 143 9.56 -10.69 14.32
N LEU A 144 9.67 -9.89 15.36
CA LEU A 144 10.93 -9.24 15.75
C LEU A 144 12.06 -10.24 16.05
N ALA A 145 11.73 -11.47 16.45
CA ALA A 145 12.72 -12.53 16.70
C ALA A 145 13.40 -13.02 15.40
N LEU A 146 12.78 -12.81 14.25
CA LEU A 146 13.29 -13.20 12.94
C LEU A 146 14.23 -12.15 12.32
N VAL A 147 14.24 -10.94 12.88
CA VAL A 147 15.03 -9.82 12.35
C VAL A 147 16.51 -10.02 12.67
N ASP A 148 17.32 -9.99 11.63
CA ASP A 148 18.78 -9.98 11.65
C ASP A 148 19.32 -9.16 10.47
N SER A 149 20.64 -9.19 10.24
CA SER A 149 21.29 -8.44 9.14
C SER A 149 20.99 -8.97 7.74
N GLU A 150 20.45 -10.19 7.64
CA GLU A 150 20.13 -10.82 6.35
C GLU A 150 18.67 -10.65 5.93
N MET A 151 17.84 -10.12 6.84
CA MET A 151 16.43 -9.89 6.57
C MET A 151 16.15 -8.40 6.32
N PRO A 152 15.93 -7.98 5.06
CA PRO A 152 15.47 -6.63 4.78
C PRO A 152 14.05 -6.40 5.32
N VAL A 153 13.84 -5.21 5.84
CA VAL A 153 12.55 -4.79 6.40
C VAL A 153 12.07 -3.54 5.67
N VAL A 154 11.00 -3.70 4.91
CA VAL A 154 10.35 -2.61 4.17
C VAL A 154 9.26 -1.99 5.04
N ALA A 155 9.24 -0.68 5.17
CA ALA A 155 8.25 0.04 5.96
C ALA A 155 7.52 1.10 5.14
N VAL A 156 6.19 1.15 5.29
CA VAL A 156 5.32 2.19 4.71
C VAL A 156 5.03 3.23 5.77
N ALA A 157 5.50 4.46 5.56
CA ALA A 157 5.50 5.53 6.55
C ALA A 157 4.84 6.82 6.03
N PRO A 158 3.50 6.85 5.91
CA PRO A 158 2.77 8.08 5.61
C PRO A 158 2.90 9.08 6.75
N ASN A 159 2.64 10.34 6.46
CA ASN A 159 2.59 11.40 7.47
C ASN A 159 1.22 11.41 8.17
N ASP A 160 1.05 10.53 9.14
CA ASP A 160 -0.19 10.35 9.90
C ASP A 160 0.05 10.32 11.42
N ASP A 161 -1.03 10.22 12.20
CA ASP A 161 -1.00 10.18 13.66
C ASP A 161 -0.28 8.95 14.25
N LEU A 162 0.02 7.95 13.45
CA LEU A 162 0.69 6.71 13.86
C LEU A 162 2.19 6.71 13.56
N LEU A 163 2.69 7.74 12.88
CA LEU A 163 4.08 7.83 12.42
C LEU A 163 5.10 7.70 13.57
N GLU A 164 4.91 8.42 14.68
CA GLU A 164 5.84 8.33 15.83
C GLU A 164 5.91 6.92 16.41
N LYS A 165 4.76 6.22 16.44
CA LYS A 165 4.70 4.83 16.90
C LYS A 165 5.38 3.89 15.90
N LEU A 166 5.24 4.14 14.60
CA LEU A 166 5.96 3.39 13.57
C LEU A 166 7.46 3.60 13.72
N GLN A 167 7.94 4.83 13.85
CA GLN A 167 9.35 5.14 14.08
C GLN A 167 9.92 4.38 15.30
N SER A 168 9.16 4.33 16.39
CA SER A 168 9.56 3.54 17.57
C SER A 168 9.72 2.06 17.25
N ASN A 169 8.83 1.48 16.45
CA ASN A 169 8.95 0.09 16.02
C ASN A 169 10.17 -0.13 15.10
N LEU A 170 10.47 0.81 14.21
CA LEU A 170 11.65 0.73 13.33
C LEU A 170 12.97 0.83 14.11
N HIS A 171 13.01 1.60 15.19
CA HIS A 171 14.17 1.59 16.12
C HIS A 171 14.42 0.21 16.73
N GLU A 172 13.38 -0.57 17.01
CA GLU A 172 13.52 -1.94 17.52
C GLU A 172 14.08 -2.90 16.48
N VAL A 173 13.67 -2.74 15.21
CA VAL A 173 14.23 -3.48 14.08
C VAL A 173 15.73 -3.20 13.93
N ARG A 174 16.13 -1.94 13.96
CA ARG A 174 17.54 -1.51 13.92
C ARG A 174 18.36 -2.07 15.06
N ALA A 175 17.82 -2.04 16.27
CA ALA A 175 18.50 -2.57 17.46
C ALA A 175 18.82 -4.08 17.35
N ARG A 176 18.19 -4.77 16.41
CA ARG A 176 18.44 -6.17 16.06
C ARG A 176 19.35 -6.36 14.83
N GLY A 177 19.82 -5.26 14.23
CA GLY A 177 20.68 -5.27 13.05
C GLY A 177 19.92 -5.39 11.73
N GLY A 178 18.57 -5.22 11.73
CA GLY A 178 17.75 -5.26 10.53
C GLY A 178 18.03 -4.08 9.61
N GLN A 179 18.11 -4.33 8.31
CA GLN A 179 18.24 -3.33 7.25
C GLN A 179 16.86 -2.75 6.93
N LEU A 180 16.71 -1.43 7.02
CA LEU A 180 15.44 -0.75 6.81
C LEU A 180 15.38 -0.05 5.45
N TYR A 181 14.26 -0.28 4.74
CA TYR A 181 13.86 0.43 3.52
C TYR A 181 12.54 1.15 3.81
N VAL A 182 12.59 2.45 4.04
CA VAL A 182 11.45 3.23 4.52
C VAL A 182 10.87 4.09 3.40
N PHE A 183 9.71 3.73 2.90
CA PHE A 183 8.93 4.54 1.96
C PHE A 183 8.15 5.59 2.76
N ALA A 184 8.75 6.76 2.90
CA ALA A 184 8.26 7.83 3.76
C ALA A 184 7.73 9.01 2.97
N ASP A 185 6.63 9.59 3.46
CA ASP A 185 6.17 10.90 3.00
C ASP A 185 7.30 11.93 3.11
N GLU A 186 7.55 12.73 2.07
CA GLU A 186 8.64 13.71 2.03
C GLU A 186 8.57 14.77 3.15
N ALA A 187 7.37 15.04 3.67
CA ALA A 187 7.18 15.92 4.80
C ALA A 187 7.71 15.34 6.12
N VAL A 188 7.95 14.02 6.13
CA VAL A 188 8.45 13.29 7.30
C VAL A 188 9.98 13.32 7.32
N ARG A 189 10.56 13.73 8.44
CA ARG A 189 12.00 13.69 8.63
C ARG A 189 12.43 12.33 9.16
N PHE A 190 12.68 11.40 8.25
CA PHE A 190 13.50 10.24 8.57
C PHE A 190 14.98 10.60 8.35
N LYS A 191 15.85 10.17 9.28
CA LYS A 191 17.30 10.26 9.04
C LYS A 191 17.72 9.01 8.30
N ALA A 192 18.30 9.19 7.12
CA ALA A 192 19.08 8.15 6.47
C ALA A 192 20.35 7.89 7.32
N GLU A 193 20.63 6.64 7.60
CA GLU A 193 21.82 6.15 8.31
C GLU A 193 22.29 4.90 7.58
N ASP A 194 23.45 4.37 7.94
CA ASP A 194 24.09 3.25 7.18
C ASP A 194 23.18 2.00 7.05
N ASP A 195 22.24 1.82 7.99
CA ASP A 195 21.28 0.71 8.05
C ASP A 195 19.84 1.15 7.70
N VAL A 196 19.63 2.40 7.25
CA VAL A 196 18.31 2.96 6.93
C VAL A 196 18.32 3.67 5.58
N THR A 197 17.73 3.04 4.57
CA THR A 197 17.47 3.64 3.27
C THR A 197 16.10 4.28 3.26
N VAL A 198 16.02 5.60 3.08
CA VAL A 198 14.76 6.34 3.02
C VAL A 198 14.41 6.65 1.58
N ILE A 199 13.23 6.23 1.15
CA ILE A 199 12.68 6.51 -0.17
C ILE A 199 11.57 7.55 0.00
N PRO A 200 11.76 8.79 -0.46
CA PRO A 200 10.75 9.82 -0.32
C PRO A 200 9.57 9.55 -1.26
N VAL A 201 8.37 9.54 -0.70
CA VAL A 201 7.10 9.45 -1.43
C VAL A 201 6.46 10.85 -1.40
N PRO A 202 5.93 11.35 -2.52
CA PRO A 202 5.28 12.66 -2.55
C PRO A 202 4.18 12.78 -1.49
N PRO A 203 4.04 13.94 -0.84
CA PRO A 203 2.99 14.17 0.14
C PRO A 203 1.63 14.13 -0.55
N VAL A 204 0.70 13.39 0.04
CA VAL A 204 -0.64 13.21 -0.52
C VAL A 204 -1.71 13.26 0.57
N SER A 205 -2.95 13.52 0.15
CA SER A 205 -4.09 13.42 1.06
C SER A 205 -4.19 12.02 1.68
N PRO A 206 -4.50 11.88 2.97
CA PRO A 206 -4.70 10.59 3.62
C PRO A 206 -5.72 9.69 2.88
N TRP A 207 -6.71 10.29 2.22
CA TRP A 207 -7.73 9.55 1.47
C TRP A 207 -7.19 8.72 0.31
N VAL A 208 -6.08 9.14 -0.29
CA VAL A 208 -5.45 8.45 -1.45
C VAL A 208 -4.06 7.90 -1.12
N ALA A 209 -3.56 8.12 0.08
CA ALA A 209 -2.25 7.63 0.53
C ALA A 209 -2.08 6.11 0.31
N PRO A 210 -3.07 5.24 0.59
CA PRO A 210 -2.95 3.81 0.32
C PRO A 210 -2.64 3.49 -1.15
N MET A 211 -3.27 4.21 -2.10
CA MET A 211 -3.06 4.00 -3.53
C MET A 211 -1.65 4.44 -3.95
N VAL A 212 -1.21 5.61 -3.48
CA VAL A 212 0.09 6.19 -3.85
C VAL A 212 1.24 5.41 -3.23
N HIS A 213 1.13 5.01 -1.96
CA HIS A 213 2.17 4.22 -1.28
C HIS A 213 2.26 2.76 -1.77
N THR A 214 1.25 2.25 -2.48
CA THR A 214 1.32 0.90 -3.09
C THR A 214 2.26 0.88 -4.31
N VAL A 215 2.30 1.97 -5.09
CA VAL A 215 3.00 1.99 -6.38
C VAL A 215 4.51 1.71 -6.26
N PRO A 216 5.24 2.25 -5.26
CA PRO A 216 6.68 2.06 -5.16
C PRO A 216 7.11 0.75 -4.48
N LEU A 217 6.16 -0.05 -3.97
CA LEU A 217 6.42 -1.32 -3.29
C LEU A 217 6.50 -2.49 -4.26
#